data_3b8a300d0e0ca0ab9f6cc70f801323a1
#
_entry.id   3b8a300d0e0ca0ab9f6cc70f801323a1
#
_cell.length_a   1.000
_cell.length_b   1.000
_cell.length_c   1.000
_cell.angle_alpha   90.00
_cell.angle_beta   90.00
_cell.angle_gamma   90.00
#
_symmetry.space_group_name_H-M   'P 1'
#
loop_
_entity.id
_entity.type
_entity.pdbx_description
1 polymer ?
#
loop_
_entity_poly.entity_id
_entity_poly.type
_entity_poly.pdbx_seq_one_letter_code
_entity_poly.pdbx_strand_id
1 'polypeptide(L)'
;PLLDGLARLTQSPGIDRLELVLLENGGADGFGAVVERARELQLRTWSVTIADQLGVAREAGLVPGDVSRSKAIAASRTLTHRFVHAVATSEGCNVVWILDDDVRVPQDTERWVSNVTRLRNAQLDVVIGSISGSPPVPAASIVRTQLVDVLAFLQAARTKGADDPVQANGSCNARWTDGRRDYYYDLSRQDTDRLETPFIPPLRATTTGAAVKELVSQLDRIFAGEAVTRPIAPAEGDVVTDAAPSRLRGGNTLVFDLELLREVPNLAPRLRGRPVRRSDMIWAANAALRLGRRVVSAPFDVCQDRSADMAERDPARRLIDDILGYAFFRAYEHVLEARGVSNTPLASGQREHVLHLARKYANERFAAYRVSFWRARGLATALRRCVEGSWLSSLAGQTASEQMQSFLAALDARFASHVFGDQERAFDGALGEGGFAAHLDE
;
A
#
# COMPACT_ATOMS: atom_id res chain seq x y z
N PRO A 1 -16.58 3.40 -7.03
CA PRO A 1 -15.84 4.69 -7.10
C PRO A 1 -14.75 4.68 -8.17
N LEU A 2 -13.94 3.59 -8.30
CA LEU A 2 -12.92 3.49 -9.34
C LEU A 2 -13.56 3.54 -10.74
N LEU A 3 -14.53 2.68 -11.03
CA LEU A 3 -15.21 2.64 -12.32
C LEU A 3 -15.91 3.95 -12.69
N ASP A 4 -16.54 4.64 -11.72
CA ASP A 4 -17.15 5.94 -11.94
C ASP A 4 -16.09 7.01 -12.30
N GLY A 5 -14.90 6.91 -11.71
CA GLY A 5 -13.76 7.75 -12.07
C GLY A 5 -13.25 7.49 -13.49
N LEU A 6 -13.14 6.23 -13.89
CA LEU A 6 -12.74 5.83 -15.24
C LEU A 6 -13.77 6.26 -16.28
N ALA A 7 -15.07 6.16 -15.99
CA ALA A 7 -16.12 6.64 -16.87
C ALA A 7 -16.06 8.17 -17.09
N ARG A 8 -15.67 8.95 -16.08
CA ARG A 8 -15.41 10.39 -16.29
C ARG A 8 -14.21 10.64 -17.19
N LEU A 9 -13.16 9.84 -17.07
CA LEU A 9 -11.97 9.95 -17.93
C LEU A 9 -12.31 9.74 -19.41
N THR A 10 -13.23 8.83 -19.76
CA THR A 10 -13.62 8.61 -21.18
C THR A 10 -14.24 9.86 -21.83
N GLN A 11 -14.73 10.80 -21.02
CA GLN A 11 -15.33 12.04 -21.48
C GLN A 11 -14.34 13.20 -21.54
N SER A 12 -13.10 12.98 -21.11
CA SER A 12 -12.09 14.05 -21.05
C SER A 12 -11.45 14.30 -22.41
N PRO A 13 -11.26 15.58 -22.79
CA PRO A 13 -10.53 15.93 -24.00
C PRO A 13 -9.12 15.29 -23.99
N GLY A 14 -8.71 14.75 -25.15
CA GLY A 14 -7.40 14.12 -25.32
C GLY A 14 -7.33 12.64 -24.93
N ILE A 15 -8.46 12.03 -24.60
CA ILE A 15 -8.61 10.56 -24.54
C ILE A 15 -9.47 10.10 -25.73
N ASP A 16 -8.84 9.57 -26.77
CA ASP A 16 -9.55 9.03 -27.92
C ASP A 16 -10.20 7.68 -27.59
N ARG A 17 -9.56 6.92 -26.71
CA ARG A 17 -9.98 5.57 -26.34
C ARG A 17 -9.49 5.19 -24.93
N LEU A 18 -10.35 4.52 -24.17
CA LEU A 18 -10.02 3.87 -22.92
C LEU A 18 -10.54 2.43 -22.94
N GLU A 19 -9.63 1.47 -22.81
CA GLU A 19 -9.93 0.04 -22.69
C GLU A 19 -9.71 -0.41 -21.26
N LEU A 20 -10.71 -1.06 -20.65
CA LEU A 20 -10.63 -1.58 -19.29
C LEU A 20 -10.42 -3.10 -19.33
N VAL A 21 -9.34 -3.58 -18.73
CA VAL A 21 -9.09 -5.02 -18.54
C VAL A 21 -9.38 -5.41 -17.11
N LEU A 22 -10.37 -6.27 -16.90
CA LEU A 22 -10.76 -6.81 -15.61
C LEU A 22 -10.38 -8.28 -15.53
N LEU A 23 -9.60 -8.65 -14.51
CA LEU A 23 -9.16 -10.02 -14.27
C LEU A 23 -9.96 -10.64 -13.12
N GLU A 24 -10.60 -11.78 -13.34
CA GLU A 24 -11.28 -12.52 -12.27
C GLU A 24 -10.26 -12.98 -11.22
N ASN A 25 -10.41 -12.47 -9.98
CA ASN A 25 -9.58 -12.82 -8.84
C ASN A 25 -10.44 -12.80 -7.58
N GLY A 26 -11.09 -13.91 -7.26
CA GLY A 26 -12.04 -13.98 -6.15
C GLY A 26 -13.29 -14.79 -6.50
N GLY A 27 -14.43 -14.44 -5.92
CA GLY A 27 -15.72 -15.10 -6.22
C GLY A 27 -16.30 -14.64 -7.56
N ALA A 28 -16.87 -15.60 -8.31
CA ALA A 28 -17.49 -15.33 -9.60
C ALA A 28 -18.61 -14.26 -9.52
N ASP A 29 -19.40 -14.28 -8.43
CA ASP A 29 -20.50 -13.32 -8.23
C ASP A 29 -20.00 -11.88 -8.12
N GLY A 30 -18.91 -11.65 -7.35
CA GLY A 30 -18.29 -10.33 -7.24
C GLY A 30 -17.72 -9.83 -8.55
N PHE A 31 -17.08 -10.70 -9.33
CA PHE A 31 -16.54 -10.35 -10.63
C PHE A 31 -17.65 -9.99 -11.63
N GLY A 32 -18.73 -10.77 -11.67
CA GLY A 32 -19.91 -10.50 -12.52
C GLY A 32 -20.53 -9.13 -12.23
N ALA A 33 -20.68 -8.76 -10.96
CA ALA A 33 -21.21 -7.45 -10.57
C ALA A 33 -20.32 -6.29 -11.01
N VAL A 34 -18.98 -6.44 -10.96
CA VAL A 34 -18.02 -5.42 -11.43
C VAL A 34 -18.11 -5.27 -12.95
N VAL A 35 -18.18 -6.38 -13.70
CA VAL A 35 -18.34 -6.37 -15.16
C VAL A 35 -19.65 -5.70 -15.57
N GLU A 36 -20.75 -6.01 -14.89
CA GLU A 36 -22.04 -5.40 -15.16
C GLU A 36 -22.02 -3.88 -14.87
N ARG A 37 -21.43 -3.48 -13.74
CA ARG A 37 -21.25 -2.06 -13.43
C ARG A 37 -20.43 -1.31 -14.47
N ALA A 38 -19.36 -1.93 -14.99
CA ALA A 38 -18.56 -1.35 -16.06
C ALA A 38 -19.39 -1.17 -17.35
N ARG A 39 -20.27 -2.12 -17.67
CA ARG A 39 -21.20 -2.07 -18.80
C ARG A 39 -22.25 -0.96 -18.64
N GLU A 40 -22.85 -0.84 -17.45
CA GLU A 40 -23.77 0.27 -17.15
C GLU A 40 -23.13 1.65 -17.37
N LEU A 41 -21.85 1.76 -17.04
CA LEU A 41 -21.05 2.98 -17.23
C LEU A 41 -20.51 3.13 -18.66
N GLN A 42 -20.90 2.26 -19.58
CA GLN A 42 -20.48 2.24 -20.97
C GLN A 42 -18.95 2.18 -21.17
N LEU A 43 -18.23 1.57 -20.23
CA LEU A 43 -16.80 1.33 -20.36
C LEU A 43 -16.54 0.17 -21.33
N ARG A 44 -15.61 0.37 -22.26
CA ARG A 44 -15.13 -0.73 -23.13
C ARG A 44 -14.31 -1.68 -22.26
N THR A 45 -14.84 -2.88 -22.04
CA THR A 45 -14.34 -3.79 -21.01
C THR A 45 -13.96 -5.15 -21.60
N TRP A 46 -12.76 -5.60 -21.27
CA TRP A 46 -12.23 -6.94 -21.52
C TRP A 46 -12.28 -7.72 -20.20
N SER A 47 -13.24 -8.60 -20.06
CA SER A 47 -13.37 -9.44 -18.88
C SER A 47 -12.63 -10.76 -19.08
N VAL A 48 -11.66 -11.04 -18.21
CA VAL A 48 -10.79 -12.20 -18.29
C VAL A 48 -11.17 -13.19 -17.19
N THR A 49 -11.81 -14.28 -17.55
CA THR A 49 -12.23 -15.32 -16.62
C THR A 49 -11.08 -16.21 -16.18
N ILE A 50 -11.30 -17.04 -15.14
CA ILE A 50 -10.31 -18.06 -14.73
C ILE A 50 -9.98 -19.02 -15.89
N ALA A 51 -10.94 -19.36 -16.73
CA ALA A 51 -10.69 -20.23 -17.89
C ALA A 51 -9.74 -19.60 -18.91
N ASP A 52 -9.93 -18.31 -19.21
CA ASP A 52 -9.05 -17.56 -20.12
C ASP A 52 -7.61 -17.48 -19.54
N GLN A 53 -7.50 -17.29 -18.24
CA GLN A 53 -6.20 -17.16 -17.56
C GLN A 53 -5.38 -18.45 -17.62
N LEU A 54 -6.01 -19.64 -17.59
CA LEU A 54 -5.31 -20.92 -17.66
C LEU A 54 -4.54 -21.11 -18.98
N GLY A 55 -5.08 -20.56 -20.08
CA GLY A 55 -4.42 -20.59 -21.38
C GLY A 55 -3.09 -19.82 -21.39
N VAL A 56 -3.07 -18.65 -20.76
CA VAL A 56 -1.90 -17.73 -20.73
C VAL A 56 -0.93 -18.07 -19.61
N ALA A 57 -1.37 -18.72 -18.54
CA ALA A 57 -0.56 -18.98 -17.36
C ALA A 57 0.74 -19.75 -17.67
N ARG A 58 0.66 -20.77 -18.52
CA ARG A 58 1.82 -21.59 -18.91
C ARG A 58 2.87 -20.77 -19.66
N GLU A 59 2.42 -19.90 -20.57
CA GLU A 59 3.32 -19.01 -21.34
C GLU A 59 3.97 -17.96 -20.42
N ALA A 60 3.26 -17.57 -19.34
CA ALA A 60 3.76 -16.63 -18.34
C ALA A 60 4.67 -17.27 -17.28
N GLY A 61 4.97 -18.57 -17.39
CA GLY A 61 5.80 -19.30 -16.41
C GLY A 61 5.10 -19.57 -15.08
N LEU A 62 3.75 -19.51 -15.04
CA LEU A 62 2.97 -19.81 -13.86
C LEU A 62 2.56 -21.30 -13.84
N VAL A 63 2.58 -21.91 -12.65
CA VAL A 63 2.06 -23.27 -12.49
C VAL A 63 0.53 -23.25 -12.38
N PRO A 64 -0.19 -24.32 -12.80
CA PRO A 64 -1.65 -24.36 -12.76
C PRO A 64 -2.26 -24.01 -11.40
N GLY A 65 -1.58 -24.35 -10.29
CA GLY A 65 -2.00 -24.02 -8.93
C GLY A 65 -1.95 -22.52 -8.59
N ASP A 66 -1.20 -21.73 -9.36
CA ASP A 66 -1.16 -20.28 -9.21
C ASP A 66 -2.40 -19.61 -9.83
N VAL A 67 -3.14 -20.32 -10.70
CA VAL A 67 -4.35 -19.83 -11.37
C VAL A 67 -5.57 -20.40 -10.65
N SER A 68 -5.97 -19.75 -9.58
CA SER A 68 -7.13 -20.11 -8.80
C SER A 68 -7.99 -18.88 -8.51
N ARG A 69 -9.18 -19.08 -7.94
CA ARG A 69 -10.04 -17.96 -7.50
C ARG A 69 -9.43 -17.11 -6.38
N SER A 70 -8.36 -17.58 -5.76
CA SER A 70 -7.64 -16.87 -4.68
C SER A 70 -6.15 -16.83 -5.02
N LYS A 71 -5.82 -16.18 -6.14
CA LYS A 71 -4.44 -16.03 -6.61
C LYS A 71 -3.62 -15.13 -5.71
N ALA A 72 -2.33 -15.44 -5.61
CA ALA A 72 -1.37 -14.49 -5.08
C ALA A 72 -1.30 -13.23 -5.98
N ILE A 73 -1.05 -12.07 -5.38
CA ILE A 73 -0.96 -10.78 -6.08
C ILE A 73 0.01 -10.83 -7.26
N ALA A 74 1.17 -11.50 -7.10
CA ALA A 74 2.17 -11.64 -8.15
C ALA A 74 1.64 -12.38 -9.39
N ALA A 75 0.95 -13.51 -9.20
CA ALA A 75 0.35 -14.27 -10.29
C ALA A 75 -0.74 -13.45 -10.99
N SER A 76 -1.63 -12.82 -10.22
CA SER A 76 -2.66 -11.94 -10.77
C SER A 76 -2.06 -10.82 -11.62
N ARG A 77 -1.02 -10.14 -11.12
CA ARG A 77 -0.37 -9.05 -11.86
C ARG A 77 0.38 -9.54 -13.10
N THR A 78 1.05 -10.69 -13.03
CA THR A 78 1.68 -11.27 -14.22
C THR A 78 0.66 -11.57 -15.31
N LEU A 79 -0.48 -12.17 -14.96
CA LEU A 79 -1.55 -12.42 -15.91
C LEU A 79 -2.16 -11.11 -16.43
N THR A 80 -2.46 -10.15 -15.55
CA THR A 80 -2.94 -8.83 -15.94
C THR A 80 -2.00 -8.17 -16.95
N HIS A 81 -0.68 -8.19 -16.71
CA HIS A 81 0.30 -7.64 -17.64
C HIS A 81 0.20 -8.28 -19.03
N ARG A 82 0.08 -9.61 -19.12
CA ARG A 82 -0.04 -10.33 -20.39
C ARG A 82 -1.32 -9.96 -21.15
N PHE A 83 -2.46 -9.97 -20.47
CA PHE A 83 -3.72 -9.60 -21.09
C PHE A 83 -3.77 -8.13 -21.51
N VAL A 84 -3.31 -7.23 -20.63
CA VAL A 84 -3.25 -5.80 -20.95
C VAL A 84 -2.33 -5.51 -22.12
N HIS A 85 -1.17 -6.18 -22.19
CA HIS A 85 -0.27 -6.06 -23.36
C HIS A 85 -0.98 -6.50 -24.64
N ALA A 86 -1.66 -7.65 -24.64
CA ALA A 86 -2.38 -8.16 -25.80
C ALA A 86 -3.48 -7.20 -26.25
N VAL A 87 -4.31 -6.71 -25.31
CA VAL A 87 -5.37 -5.73 -25.61
C VAL A 87 -4.79 -4.41 -26.09
N ALA A 88 -3.76 -3.87 -25.44
CA ALA A 88 -3.15 -2.61 -25.83
C ALA A 88 -2.56 -2.69 -27.24
N THR A 89 -1.93 -3.82 -27.60
CA THR A 89 -1.37 -4.06 -28.94
C THR A 89 -2.48 -4.16 -29.98
N SER A 90 -3.53 -4.94 -29.74
CA SER A 90 -4.64 -5.13 -30.69
C SER A 90 -5.44 -3.85 -30.91
N GLU A 91 -5.62 -3.05 -29.87
CA GLU A 91 -6.42 -1.84 -29.91
C GLU A 91 -5.59 -0.56 -30.21
N GLY A 92 -4.27 -0.69 -30.36
CA GLY A 92 -3.39 0.43 -30.65
C GLY A 92 -3.25 1.44 -29.51
N CYS A 93 -3.41 0.99 -28.25
CA CYS A 93 -3.18 1.83 -27.09
C CYS A 93 -1.67 2.08 -26.91
N ASN A 94 -1.31 3.27 -26.44
CA ASN A 94 0.09 3.69 -26.32
C ASN A 94 0.53 3.97 -24.87
N VAL A 95 -0.35 3.73 -23.92
CA VAL A 95 -0.09 3.82 -22.49
C VAL A 95 -0.98 2.83 -21.74
N VAL A 96 -0.44 2.20 -20.72
CA VAL A 96 -1.17 1.34 -19.81
C VAL A 96 -1.10 1.95 -18.42
N TRP A 97 -2.25 2.05 -17.77
CA TRP A 97 -2.35 2.47 -16.39
C TRP A 97 -2.77 1.28 -15.51
N ILE A 98 -1.87 0.85 -14.62
CA ILE A 98 -2.11 -0.25 -13.69
C ILE A 98 -2.56 0.34 -12.36
N LEU A 99 -3.76 -0.03 -11.93
CA LEU A 99 -4.39 0.44 -10.69
C LEU A 99 -4.73 -0.73 -9.76
N ASP A 100 -4.70 -0.46 -8.46
CA ASP A 100 -5.35 -1.30 -7.46
C ASP A 100 -6.86 -1.00 -7.44
N ASP A 101 -7.67 -1.94 -6.99
CA ASP A 101 -9.13 -1.86 -7.00
C ASP A 101 -9.71 -0.96 -5.89
N ASP A 102 -8.89 -0.63 -4.88
CA ASP A 102 -9.22 0.22 -3.74
C ASP A 102 -8.78 1.70 -3.92
N VAL A 103 -8.56 2.14 -5.16
CA VAL A 103 -8.19 3.54 -5.45
C VAL A 103 -9.34 4.33 -6.09
N ARG A 104 -9.26 5.66 -5.95
CA ARG A 104 -10.14 6.63 -6.63
C ARG A 104 -9.33 7.44 -7.63
N VAL A 105 -9.85 7.55 -8.84
CA VAL A 105 -9.29 8.42 -9.88
C VAL A 105 -9.50 9.89 -9.50
N PRO A 106 -8.54 10.79 -9.74
CA PRO A 106 -8.69 12.22 -9.49
C PRO A 106 -9.93 12.80 -10.17
N GLN A 107 -10.52 13.84 -9.56
CA GLN A 107 -11.69 14.51 -10.13
C GLN A 107 -11.31 15.42 -11.32
N ASP A 108 -10.14 16.04 -11.25
CA ASP A 108 -9.59 16.88 -12.33
C ASP A 108 -8.98 15.97 -13.41
N THR A 109 -9.85 15.51 -14.31
CA THR A 109 -9.50 14.59 -15.38
C THR A 109 -8.70 15.27 -16.50
N GLU A 110 -8.90 16.56 -16.73
CA GLU A 110 -8.14 17.31 -17.74
C GLU A 110 -6.67 17.47 -17.32
N ARG A 111 -6.43 17.84 -16.07
CA ARG A 111 -5.09 17.88 -15.50
C ARG A 111 -4.44 16.50 -15.55
N TRP A 112 -5.20 15.43 -15.28
CA TRP A 112 -4.70 14.06 -15.35
C TRP A 112 -4.22 13.73 -16.75
N VAL A 113 -5.02 13.98 -17.80
CA VAL A 113 -4.67 13.74 -19.21
C VAL A 113 -3.46 14.56 -19.63
N SER A 114 -3.44 15.85 -19.26
CA SER A 114 -2.29 16.72 -19.50
C SER A 114 -1.01 16.16 -18.88
N ASN A 115 -1.07 15.69 -17.65
CA ASN A 115 0.08 15.09 -16.97
C ASN A 115 0.57 13.81 -17.66
N VAL A 116 -0.33 12.92 -18.09
CA VAL A 116 0.04 11.71 -18.84
C VAL A 116 0.74 12.07 -20.15
N THR A 117 0.22 13.05 -20.87
CA THR A 117 0.82 13.55 -22.12
C THR A 117 2.23 14.11 -21.88
N ARG A 118 2.42 14.89 -20.84
CA ARG A 118 3.73 15.45 -20.46
C ARG A 118 4.73 14.37 -20.08
N LEU A 119 4.31 13.38 -19.28
CA LEU A 119 5.15 12.23 -18.88
C LEU A 119 5.56 11.39 -20.09
N ARG A 120 4.64 11.16 -21.04
CA ARG A 120 4.94 10.47 -22.31
C ARG A 120 5.98 11.24 -23.14
N ASN A 121 5.82 12.56 -23.27
CA ASN A 121 6.75 13.41 -24.03
C ASN A 121 8.15 13.48 -23.39
N ALA A 122 8.25 13.21 -22.08
CA ALA A 122 9.53 13.10 -21.38
C ALA A 122 10.27 11.77 -21.66
N GLN A 123 9.72 10.91 -22.51
CA GLN A 123 10.31 9.62 -22.91
C GLN A 123 10.65 8.71 -21.73
N LEU A 124 9.76 8.64 -20.75
CA LEU A 124 9.84 7.72 -19.61
C LEU A 124 9.24 6.37 -19.99
N ASP A 125 9.82 5.28 -19.52
CA ASP A 125 9.31 3.94 -19.82
C ASP A 125 8.24 3.53 -18.80
N VAL A 126 8.46 3.86 -17.53
CA VAL A 126 7.54 3.56 -16.42
C VAL A 126 7.49 4.74 -15.45
N VAL A 127 6.29 5.14 -15.07
CA VAL A 127 6.06 6.16 -14.03
C VAL A 127 5.26 5.56 -12.87
N ILE A 128 5.86 5.55 -11.70
CA ILE A 128 5.25 5.15 -10.46
C ILE A 128 4.60 6.39 -9.86
N GLY A 129 3.27 6.43 -9.90
CA GLY A 129 2.51 7.52 -9.31
C GLY A 129 2.48 7.43 -7.78
N SER A 130 2.16 8.56 -7.17
CA SER A 130 1.94 8.64 -5.74
C SER A 130 0.56 8.10 -5.34
N ILE A 131 0.42 7.77 -4.07
CA ILE A 131 -0.85 7.33 -3.48
C ILE A 131 -1.09 8.19 -2.25
N SER A 132 -2.25 8.84 -2.20
CA SER A 132 -2.75 9.58 -1.05
C SER A 132 -3.85 8.80 -0.31
N GLY A 133 -4.35 9.33 0.79
CA GLY A 133 -5.41 8.69 1.57
C GLY A 133 -4.90 7.63 2.52
N SER A 134 -5.33 6.39 2.36
CA SER A 134 -4.97 5.29 3.25
C SER A 134 -3.63 4.64 2.86
N PRO A 135 -2.79 4.28 3.84
CA PRO A 135 -1.57 3.52 3.56
C PRO A 135 -1.88 2.09 3.10
N PRO A 136 -1.07 1.51 2.20
CA PRO A 136 -1.37 0.20 1.62
C PRO A 136 -1.20 -0.98 2.58
N VAL A 137 -0.54 -0.79 3.72
CA VAL A 137 -0.31 -1.84 4.71
C VAL A 137 -0.45 -1.28 6.12
N PRO A 138 -1.40 -1.78 6.93
CA PRO A 138 -1.47 -1.44 8.34
C PRO A 138 -0.32 -2.14 9.08
N ALA A 139 0.72 -1.40 9.40
CA ALA A 139 1.81 -1.87 10.24
C ALA A 139 1.65 -1.36 11.68
N ALA A 140 2.30 -2.03 12.64
CA ALA A 140 2.29 -1.57 14.04
C ALA A 140 2.80 -0.13 14.19
N SER A 141 3.73 0.31 13.33
CA SER A 141 4.22 1.69 13.29
C SER A 141 3.13 2.70 12.96
N ILE A 142 2.22 2.37 12.04
CA ILE A 142 1.09 3.22 11.66
C ILE A 142 0.11 3.36 12.83
N VAL A 143 -0.23 2.23 13.46
CA VAL A 143 -1.09 2.22 14.65
C VAL A 143 -0.44 3.03 15.76
N ARG A 144 0.81 2.74 16.09
CA ARG A 144 1.58 3.45 17.12
C ARG A 144 1.51 4.96 16.96
N THR A 145 1.73 5.47 15.76
CA THR A 145 1.74 6.91 15.50
C THR A 145 0.39 7.53 15.69
N GLN A 146 -0.65 6.90 15.18
CA GLN A 146 -2.00 7.40 15.37
C GLN A 146 -2.39 7.38 16.87
N LEU A 147 -1.92 6.39 17.64
CA LEU A 147 -2.13 6.37 19.10
C LEU A 147 -1.42 7.54 19.81
N VAL A 148 -0.26 7.97 19.34
CA VAL A 148 0.41 9.19 19.86
C VAL A 148 -0.48 10.42 19.65
N ASP A 149 -1.04 10.56 18.45
CA ASP A 149 -1.92 11.69 18.12
C ASP A 149 -3.21 11.67 18.95
N VAL A 150 -3.85 10.51 19.05
CA VAL A 150 -5.07 10.32 19.86
C VAL A 150 -4.80 10.65 21.31
N LEU A 151 -3.72 10.12 21.90
CA LEU A 151 -3.36 10.37 23.29
C LEU A 151 -3.13 11.86 23.54
N ALA A 152 -2.33 12.52 22.71
CA ALA A 152 -2.03 13.95 22.86
C ALA A 152 -3.28 14.81 22.73
N PHE A 153 -4.15 14.49 21.76
CA PHE A 153 -5.41 15.20 21.57
C PHE A 153 -6.35 15.04 22.78
N LEU A 154 -6.53 13.82 23.30
CA LEU A 154 -7.37 13.56 24.46
C LEU A 154 -6.81 14.16 25.73
N GLN A 155 -5.50 14.17 25.93
CA GLN A 155 -4.86 14.86 27.06
C GLN A 155 -5.13 16.37 27.03
N ALA A 156 -5.05 17.01 25.85
CA ALA A 156 -5.38 18.41 25.69
C ALA A 156 -6.87 18.68 25.89
N ALA A 157 -7.75 17.82 25.38
CA ALA A 157 -9.20 17.93 25.52
C ALA A 157 -9.68 17.79 26.97
N ARG A 158 -9.00 16.95 27.79
CA ARG A 158 -9.35 16.70 29.20
C ARG A 158 -9.37 17.96 30.06
N THR A 159 -8.62 18.99 29.67
CA THR A 159 -8.53 20.26 30.40
C THR A 159 -9.50 21.32 29.91
N LYS A 160 -10.37 21.00 28.97
CA LYS A 160 -11.30 21.92 28.28
C LYS A 160 -12.75 21.61 28.57
N GLY A 161 -13.62 22.60 28.38
CA GLY A 161 -15.07 22.43 28.34
C GLY A 161 -15.56 21.87 27.00
N ALA A 162 -16.78 21.33 26.99
CA ALA A 162 -17.35 20.74 25.78
C ALA A 162 -17.53 21.79 24.64
N ASP A 163 -17.84 23.03 24.99
CA ASP A 163 -18.07 24.13 24.05
C ASP A 163 -16.79 24.93 23.74
N ASP A 164 -15.69 24.63 24.40
CA ASP A 164 -14.41 25.30 24.09
C ASP A 164 -13.98 25.03 22.66
N PRO A 165 -13.41 26.07 21.97
CA PRO A 165 -12.97 25.91 20.60
C PRO A 165 -11.82 24.91 20.48
N VAL A 166 -11.88 24.10 19.42
CA VAL A 166 -10.77 23.24 18.99
C VAL A 166 -9.76 24.05 18.19
N GLN A 167 -8.49 23.78 18.40
CA GLN A 167 -7.43 24.42 17.63
C GLN A 167 -7.58 24.05 16.13
N ALA A 168 -7.66 25.06 15.26
CA ALA A 168 -7.83 24.83 13.83
C ALA A 168 -6.64 24.07 13.20
N ASN A 169 -6.94 23.18 12.28
CA ASN A 169 -5.99 22.27 11.64
C ASN A 169 -4.93 22.92 10.72
N GLY A 170 -4.96 24.25 10.57
CA GLY A 170 -4.22 24.93 9.50
C GLY A 170 -2.69 24.85 9.54
N SER A 171 -2.07 24.63 10.70
CA SER A 171 -0.59 24.67 10.79
C SER A 171 0.08 23.29 10.73
N CYS A 172 -0.68 22.20 10.89
CA CYS A 172 -0.12 20.85 10.95
C CYS A 172 0.03 20.19 9.59
N ASN A 173 -0.82 20.53 8.62
CA ASN A 173 -0.78 19.95 7.28
C ASN A 173 0.50 20.26 6.50
N ALA A 174 1.12 21.44 6.73
CA ALA A 174 2.38 21.84 6.07
C ALA A 174 3.58 20.92 6.40
N ARG A 175 3.58 20.26 7.56
CA ARG A 175 4.66 19.34 7.94
C ARG A 175 4.55 17.94 7.33
N TRP A 176 3.38 17.57 6.84
CA TRP A 176 3.13 16.28 6.20
C TRP A 176 3.49 16.23 4.73
N THR A 177 3.45 17.36 4.06
CA THR A 177 3.81 17.48 2.64
C THR A 177 5.31 17.29 2.41
N ASP A 178 6.13 17.35 3.45
CA ASP A 178 7.60 17.30 3.42
C ASP A 178 8.18 15.89 3.17
N GLY A 179 7.69 15.16 2.20
CA GLY A 179 8.35 13.95 1.67
C GLY A 179 8.34 12.71 2.58
N ARG A 180 7.59 12.71 3.68
CA ARG A 180 7.61 11.64 4.70
C ARG A 180 6.56 10.54 4.49
N ARG A 181 6.19 10.30 3.27
CA ARG A 181 5.33 9.17 2.88
C ARG A 181 5.94 7.83 3.24
N ASP A 182 7.25 7.73 3.21
CA ASP A 182 8.03 6.56 3.61
C ASP A 182 7.74 6.06 5.01
N TYR A 183 7.22 6.91 5.86
CA TYR A 183 6.86 6.64 7.22
C TYR A 183 5.86 5.49 7.38
N TYR A 184 4.88 5.40 6.51
CA TYR A 184 3.92 4.31 6.51
C TYR A 184 4.44 3.02 5.89
N TYR A 185 5.50 3.10 5.10
CA TYR A 185 6.03 1.99 4.32
C TYR A 185 7.31 1.38 4.91
N ASP A 186 8.03 2.15 5.72
CA ASP A 186 9.35 1.74 6.20
C ASP A 186 9.35 1.41 7.69
N LEU A 187 9.20 0.11 8.00
CA LEU A 187 9.36 -0.40 9.35
C LEU A 187 10.81 -0.36 9.84
N SER A 188 11.80 -0.15 8.96
CA SER A 188 13.21 -0.14 9.29
C SER A 188 13.73 1.23 9.73
N ARG A 189 13.00 2.31 9.43
CA ARG A 189 13.39 3.64 9.88
C ARG A 189 13.14 3.81 11.39
N GLN A 190 14.22 3.87 12.13
CA GLN A 190 14.23 4.14 13.57
C GLN A 190 14.22 5.63 13.92
N ASP A 191 13.92 6.51 12.98
CA ASP A 191 13.87 7.96 13.20
C ASP A 191 12.62 8.31 14.04
N THR A 192 12.65 7.80 15.28
CA THR A 192 11.55 7.76 16.23
C THR A 192 11.11 9.14 16.67
N ASP A 193 12.04 10.11 16.78
CA ASP A 193 11.74 11.45 17.27
C ASP A 193 10.79 12.24 16.37
N ARG A 194 10.89 12.02 15.06
CA ARG A 194 10.00 12.63 14.07
C ARG A 194 8.65 11.92 13.96
N LEU A 195 8.64 10.61 14.23
CA LEU A 195 7.45 9.76 14.11
C LEU A 195 6.53 9.85 15.33
N GLU A 196 7.05 10.29 16.45
CA GLU A 196 6.32 10.40 17.73
C GLU A 196 5.88 11.83 18.04
N THR A 197 6.16 12.81 17.17
CA THR A 197 5.60 14.16 17.35
C THR A 197 4.10 14.13 17.17
N PRO A 198 3.32 14.53 18.20
CA PRO A 198 1.87 14.57 18.11
C PRO A 198 1.38 15.46 16.97
N PHE A 199 0.28 15.07 16.39
CA PHE A 199 -0.36 15.76 15.29
C PHE A 199 -1.82 16.02 15.64
N ILE A 200 -2.36 17.15 15.23
CA ILE A 200 -3.79 17.44 15.45
C ILE A 200 -4.58 16.70 14.37
N PRO A 201 -5.49 15.79 14.75
CA PRO A 201 -6.33 15.09 13.80
C PRO A 201 -7.14 16.04 12.92
N PRO A 202 -7.38 15.73 11.64
CA PRO A 202 -8.14 16.57 10.72
C PRO A 202 -9.65 16.44 10.99
N LEU A 203 -10.14 17.09 12.03
CA LEU A 203 -11.53 17.06 12.46
C LEU A 203 -12.33 18.22 11.84
N ARG A 204 -13.61 17.99 11.62
CA ARG A 204 -14.56 19.01 11.09
C ARG A 204 -15.20 19.81 12.19
N ALA A 205 -15.32 19.21 13.37
CA ALA A 205 -15.93 19.83 14.53
C ALA A 205 -15.12 21.03 15.03
N THR A 206 -15.82 22.07 15.47
CA THR A 206 -15.25 23.33 15.96
C THR A 206 -15.18 23.43 17.48
N THR A 207 -15.93 22.58 18.19
CA THR A 207 -15.94 22.51 19.66
C THR A 207 -15.25 21.25 20.16
N THR A 208 -14.66 21.31 21.35
CA THR A 208 -13.87 20.22 21.93
C THR A 208 -14.72 18.95 22.13
N GLY A 209 -15.93 19.05 22.63
CA GLY A 209 -16.80 17.89 22.84
C GLY A 209 -17.17 17.20 21.52
N ALA A 210 -17.56 18.01 20.51
CA ALA A 210 -17.88 17.48 19.19
C ALA A 210 -16.66 16.87 18.49
N ALA A 211 -15.48 17.46 18.64
CA ALA A 211 -14.24 16.97 18.05
C ALA A 211 -13.77 15.64 18.69
N VAL A 212 -13.90 15.52 20.00
CA VAL A 212 -13.62 14.24 20.71
C VAL A 212 -14.60 13.17 20.23
N LYS A 213 -15.90 13.48 20.12
CA LYS A 213 -16.91 12.54 19.62
C LYS A 213 -16.60 12.12 18.18
N GLU A 214 -16.24 13.06 17.30
CA GLU A 214 -15.86 12.80 15.91
C GLU A 214 -14.64 11.90 15.83
N LEU A 215 -13.56 12.19 16.59
CA LEU A 215 -12.36 11.37 16.61
C LEU A 215 -12.67 9.95 17.09
N VAL A 216 -13.35 9.81 18.23
CA VAL A 216 -13.63 8.51 18.84
C VAL A 216 -14.45 7.63 17.91
N SER A 217 -15.42 8.20 17.18
CA SER A 217 -16.25 7.46 16.21
C SER A 217 -15.47 6.88 15.01
N GLN A 218 -14.23 7.29 14.81
CA GLN A 218 -13.38 6.86 13.70
C GLN A 218 -12.24 5.92 14.12
N LEU A 219 -12.02 5.69 15.42
CA LEU A 219 -10.84 4.97 15.90
C LEU A 219 -10.75 3.52 15.41
N ASP A 220 -11.87 2.83 15.26
CA ASP A 220 -11.89 1.44 14.78
C ASP A 220 -11.33 1.32 13.35
N ARG A 221 -11.42 2.39 12.55
CA ARG A 221 -10.89 2.46 11.20
C ARG A 221 -9.36 2.36 11.16
N ILE A 222 -8.67 2.71 12.25
CA ILE A 222 -7.21 2.55 12.41
C ILE A 222 -6.82 1.06 12.26
N PHE A 223 -7.65 0.13 12.76
CA PHE A 223 -7.40 -1.30 12.64
C PHE A 223 -7.67 -1.84 11.23
N ALA A 224 -8.52 -1.19 10.47
CA ALA A 224 -8.71 -1.46 9.03
C ALA A 224 -7.57 -0.93 8.16
N GLY A 225 -6.62 -0.19 8.74
CA GLY A 225 -5.46 0.39 8.06
C GLY A 225 -5.66 1.80 7.55
N GLU A 226 -6.74 2.48 8.00
CA GLU A 226 -6.97 3.86 7.62
C GLU A 226 -6.07 4.83 8.42
N ALA A 227 -5.67 5.90 7.75
CA ALA A 227 -4.89 6.99 8.34
C ALA A 227 -5.83 8.04 8.94
N VAL A 228 -6.50 7.70 10.03
CA VAL A 228 -7.53 8.54 10.68
C VAL A 228 -6.95 9.87 11.18
N THR A 229 -5.80 9.82 11.86
CA THR A 229 -5.18 11.03 12.43
C THR A 229 -4.24 11.71 11.43
N ARG A 230 -3.69 10.95 10.50
CA ARG A 230 -2.65 11.42 9.57
C ARG A 230 -2.91 10.91 8.15
N PRO A 231 -3.93 11.39 7.46
CA PRO A 231 -4.16 11.02 6.06
C PRO A 231 -2.94 11.42 5.21
N ILE A 232 -2.54 10.53 4.30
CA ILE A 232 -1.47 10.84 3.36
C ILE A 232 -2.01 11.89 2.39
N ALA A 233 -1.39 13.07 2.39
CA ALA A 233 -1.77 14.13 1.47
C ALA A 233 -1.43 13.76 0.02
N PRO A 234 -2.18 14.28 -0.97
CA PRO A 234 -1.80 14.21 -2.38
C PRO A 234 -0.37 14.74 -2.60
N ALA A 235 0.35 14.16 -3.54
CA ALA A 235 1.67 14.67 -3.90
C ALA A 235 1.52 16.01 -4.62
N GLU A 236 2.23 17.01 -4.12
CA GLU A 236 2.39 18.29 -4.79
C GLU A 236 3.65 18.26 -5.66
N GLY A 237 3.66 19.09 -6.70
CA GLY A 237 4.81 19.23 -7.57
C GLY A 237 4.48 19.05 -9.05
N ASP A 238 5.52 19.18 -9.86
CA ASP A 238 5.43 18.99 -11.31
C ASP A 238 5.79 17.56 -11.69
N VAL A 239 4.94 16.91 -12.48
CA VAL A 239 5.06 15.47 -12.80
C VAL A 239 6.33 15.12 -13.59
N VAL A 240 6.96 16.08 -14.25
CA VAL A 240 8.17 15.85 -15.04
C VAL A 240 9.42 16.32 -14.32
N THR A 241 9.42 17.57 -13.80
CA THR A 241 10.59 18.13 -13.14
C THR A 241 10.91 17.49 -11.79
N ASP A 242 9.88 17.04 -11.07
CA ASP A 242 10.02 16.36 -9.79
C ASP A 242 10.03 14.82 -9.91
N ALA A 243 10.08 14.32 -11.16
CA ALA A 243 10.25 12.89 -11.39
C ALA A 243 11.67 12.45 -10.98
N ALA A 244 11.73 11.42 -10.14
CA ALA A 244 12.99 10.89 -9.62
C ALA A 244 13.08 9.37 -9.82
N PRO A 245 14.28 8.81 -10.08
CA PRO A 245 14.47 7.36 -10.17
C PRO A 245 13.89 6.64 -8.94
N SER A 246 13.05 5.65 -9.18
CA SER A 246 12.41 4.90 -8.10
C SER A 246 12.03 3.51 -8.56
N ARG A 247 12.00 2.57 -7.62
CA ARG A 247 11.54 1.19 -7.81
C ARG A 247 10.47 0.80 -6.79
N LEU A 248 10.02 1.77 -6.01
CA LEU A 248 9.00 1.58 -4.96
C LEU A 248 7.59 1.56 -5.58
N ARG A 249 7.37 0.65 -6.53
CA ARG A 249 6.11 0.52 -7.23
C ARG A 249 4.97 0.11 -6.30
N GLY A 250 3.82 0.73 -6.50
CA GLY A 250 2.56 0.41 -5.86
C GLY A 250 1.41 0.29 -6.87
N GLY A 251 0.18 0.41 -6.39
CA GLY A 251 -1.06 0.30 -7.16
C GLY A 251 -1.42 1.50 -8.04
N ASN A 252 -0.44 2.33 -8.40
CA ASN A 252 -0.59 3.45 -9.34
C ASN A 252 0.65 3.51 -10.24
N THR A 253 0.57 2.91 -11.43
CA THR A 253 1.73 2.82 -12.32
C THR A 253 1.31 3.03 -13.77
N LEU A 254 1.92 4.02 -14.45
CA LEU A 254 1.83 4.20 -15.90
C LEU A 254 2.99 3.46 -16.58
N VAL A 255 2.70 2.74 -17.62
CA VAL A 255 3.68 2.02 -18.46
C VAL A 255 3.55 2.54 -19.88
N PHE A 256 4.61 3.13 -20.40
CA PHE A 256 4.72 3.66 -21.78
C PHE A 256 5.48 2.69 -22.69
N ASP A 257 6.49 1.98 -22.18
CA ASP A 257 7.10 0.85 -22.89
C ASP A 257 6.29 -0.42 -22.61
N LEU A 258 5.32 -0.69 -23.48
CA LEU A 258 4.38 -1.79 -23.31
C LEU A 258 5.04 -3.17 -23.38
N GLU A 259 6.19 -3.29 -24.05
CA GLU A 259 6.92 -4.57 -24.13
C GLU A 259 7.37 -5.06 -22.74
N LEU A 260 7.59 -4.15 -21.79
CA LEU A 260 7.90 -4.52 -20.40
C LEU A 260 6.82 -5.40 -19.75
N LEU A 261 5.55 -5.24 -20.15
CA LEU A 261 4.44 -6.05 -19.65
C LEU A 261 4.52 -7.50 -20.15
N ARG A 262 5.16 -7.70 -21.30
CA ARG A 262 5.41 -9.01 -21.90
C ARG A 262 6.76 -9.60 -21.46
N GLU A 263 7.80 -8.79 -21.44
CA GLU A 263 9.17 -9.27 -21.21
C GLU A 263 9.48 -9.56 -19.75
N VAL A 264 8.90 -8.76 -18.81
CA VAL A 264 9.20 -8.85 -17.39
C VAL A 264 7.99 -9.41 -16.63
N PRO A 265 8.03 -10.68 -16.19
CA PRO A 265 6.97 -11.22 -15.34
C PRO A 265 7.01 -10.54 -13.96
N ASN A 266 5.84 -10.33 -13.36
CA ASN A 266 5.71 -9.78 -12.01
C ASN A 266 5.81 -10.93 -10.98
N LEU A 267 7.02 -11.41 -10.76
CA LEU A 267 7.28 -12.57 -9.90
C LEU A 267 7.51 -12.14 -8.46
N ALA A 268 6.97 -12.89 -7.52
CA ALA A 268 7.26 -12.75 -6.10
C ALA A 268 8.31 -13.79 -5.68
N PRO A 269 9.22 -13.44 -4.78
CA PRO A 269 10.04 -14.45 -4.13
C PRO A 269 9.15 -15.48 -3.46
N ARG A 270 9.51 -16.74 -3.53
CA ARG A 270 8.80 -17.80 -2.84
C ARG A 270 9.55 -18.17 -1.56
N LEU A 271 8.83 -18.25 -0.47
CA LEU A 271 9.35 -18.73 0.80
C LEU A 271 8.67 -20.04 1.16
N ARG A 272 9.40 -21.15 1.21
CA ARG A 272 8.85 -22.50 1.39
C ARG A 272 7.69 -22.79 0.41
N GLY A 273 7.89 -22.48 -0.86
CA GLY A 273 6.90 -22.67 -1.91
C GLY A 273 5.76 -21.65 -1.95
N ARG A 274 5.76 -20.66 -1.06
CA ARG A 274 4.72 -19.62 -0.98
C ARG A 274 5.23 -18.27 -1.44
N PRO A 275 4.51 -17.58 -2.33
CA PRO A 275 4.90 -16.24 -2.76
C PRO A 275 4.78 -15.26 -1.60
N VAL A 276 5.82 -14.44 -1.39
CA VAL A 276 5.80 -13.31 -0.46
C VAL A 276 5.44 -12.01 -1.18
N ARG A 277 5.25 -10.93 -0.46
CA ARG A 277 4.87 -9.62 -1.02
C ARG A 277 6.01 -8.93 -1.78
N ARG A 278 5.72 -7.81 -2.43
CA ARG A 278 6.66 -6.88 -3.10
C ARG A 278 7.10 -7.31 -4.51
N SER A 279 6.34 -8.15 -5.18
CA SER A 279 6.60 -8.52 -6.58
C SER A 279 6.69 -7.32 -7.52
N ASP A 280 5.89 -6.27 -7.27
CA ASP A 280 5.87 -5.06 -8.09
C ASP A 280 7.18 -4.29 -8.04
N MET A 281 7.78 -4.23 -6.84
CA MET A 281 9.06 -3.56 -6.62
C MET A 281 10.19 -4.33 -7.31
N ILE A 282 10.12 -5.66 -7.29
CA ILE A 282 11.06 -6.54 -8.01
C ILE A 282 10.90 -6.37 -9.52
N TRP A 283 9.67 -6.28 -10.02
CA TRP A 283 9.40 -5.99 -11.41
C TRP A 283 10.02 -4.65 -11.84
N ALA A 284 9.81 -3.60 -11.06
CA ALA A 284 10.39 -2.28 -11.32
C ALA A 284 11.92 -2.28 -11.27
N ALA A 285 12.52 -3.02 -10.34
CA ALA A 285 13.97 -3.21 -10.27
C ALA A 285 14.52 -3.96 -11.49
N ASN A 286 13.83 -4.99 -11.97
CA ASN A 286 14.19 -5.69 -13.20
C ASN A 286 14.11 -4.76 -14.43
N ALA A 287 13.03 -3.99 -14.57
CA ALA A 287 12.91 -3.03 -15.66
C ALA A 287 14.04 -2.00 -15.64
N ALA A 288 14.33 -1.41 -14.47
CA ALA A 288 15.35 -0.37 -14.35
C ALA A 288 16.78 -0.92 -14.41
N LEU A 289 17.12 -1.93 -13.61
CA LEU A 289 18.51 -2.34 -13.35
C LEU A 289 18.97 -3.50 -14.24
N ARG A 290 18.04 -4.28 -14.79
CA ARG A 290 18.42 -5.33 -15.75
C ARG A 290 18.26 -4.87 -17.19
N LEU A 291 17.16 -4.19 -17.50
CA LEU A 291 16.84 -3.77 -18.87
C LEU A 291 17.21 -2.31 -19.16
N GLY A 292 17.69 -1.55 -18.16
CA GLY A 292 18.11 -0.16 -18.34
C GLY A 292 16.97 0.81 -18.65
N ARG A 293 15.73 0.47 -18.29
CA ARG A 293 14.57 1.31 -18.53
C ARG A 293 14.48 2.49 -17.57
N ARG A 294 13.94 3.60 -18.05
CA ARG A 294 13.72 4.81 -17.23
C ARG A 294 12.48 4.64 -16.37
N VAL A 295 12.69 4.12 -15.14
CA VAL A 295 11.64 3.93 -14.14
C VAL A 295 11.76 5.04 -13.10
N VAL A 296 10.73 5.87 -12.96
CA VAL A 296 10.70 7.03 -12.07
C VAL A 296 9.46 7.02 -11.19
N SER A 297 9.53 7.69 -10.04
CA SER A 297 8.34 8.14 -9.31
C SER A 297 8.04 9.59 -9.68
N ALA A 298 6.76 9.94 -9.74
CA ALA A 298 6.31 11.30 -10.00
C ALA A 298 5.11 11.66 -9.12
N PRO A 299 4.84 12.97 -8.86
CA PRO A 299 3.67 13.44 -8.14
C PRO A 299 2.38 13.32 -8.99
N PHE A 300 2.11 12.10 -9.42
CA PHE A 300 0.95 11.69 -10.20
C PHE A 300 0.04 10.85 -9.29
N ASP A 301 -0.88 11.50 -8.60
CA ASP A 301 -1.56 10.96 -7.43
C ASP A 301 -2.89 10.27 -7.75
N VAL A 302 -3.15 9.18 -7.00
CA VAL A 302 -4.49 8.60 -6.82
C VAL A 302 -4.77 8.49 -5.33
N CYS A 303 -6.04 8.57 -4.93
CA CYS A 303 -6.44 8.41 -3.54
C CYS A 303 -6.80 6.95 -3.26
N GLN A 304 -6.10 6.31 -2.32
CA GLN A 304 -6.47 5.00 -1.82
C GLN A 304 -7.54 5.12 -0.75
N ASP A 305 -8.64 4.42 -0.94
CA ASP A 305 -9.77 4.41 -0.01
C ASP A 305 -10.01 2.98 0.47
N ARG A 306 -9.58 2.72 1.68
CA ARG A 306 -9.85 1.44 2.34
C ARG A 306 -11.11 1.56 3.17
N SER A 307 -12.26 1.39 2.55
CA SER A 307 -13.50 1.24 3.29
C SER A 307 -13.58 -0.14 3.94
N ALA A 308 -13.73 -0.13 5.23
CA ALA A 308 -14.33 -1.04 6.21
C ALA A 308 -14.20 -2.59 6.09
N ASP A 309 -14.05 -3.21 4.95
CA ASP A 309 -14.18 -4.68 4.81
C ASP A 309 -12.88 -5.50 4.76
N MET A 310 -11.77 -4.87 5.08
CA MET A 310 -10.46 -5.53 5.13
C MET A 310 -10.21 -6.18 6.49
N ALA A 311 -11.14 -7.01 6.95
CA ALA A 311 -10.88 -7.91 8.08
C ALA A 311 -9.67 -8.80 7.73
N GLU A 312 -8.57 -8.52 8.39
CA GLU A 312 -7.30 -9.17 8.15
C GLU A 312 -7.38 -10.65 8.56
N ARG A 313 -7.47 -11.55 7.60
CA ARG A 313 -7.66 -12.99 7.82
C ARG A 313 -6.49 -13.66 8.57
N ASP A 314 -5.27 -13.14 8.45
CA ASP A 314 -4.08 -13.63 9.13
C ASP A 314 -3.04 -12.49 9.26
N PRO A 315 -3.16 -11.65 10.30
CA PRO A 315 -2.28 -10.49 10.49
C PRO A 315 -0.82 -10.88 10.67
N ALA A 316 -0.55 -11.99 11.37
CA ALA A 316 0.83 -12.43 11.62
C ALA A 316 1.51 -12.86 10.31
N ARG A 317 0.82 -13.62 9.50
CA ARG A 317 1.31 -14.07 8.20
C ARG A 317 1.57 -12.90 7.26
N ARG A 318 0.62 -11.95 7.14
CA ARG A 318 0.78 -10.78 6.26
C ARG A 318 1.97 -9.92 6.66
N LEU A 319 2.20 -9.74 7.96
CA LEU A 319 3.35 -9.04 8.48
C LEU A 319 4.66 -9.71 8.05
N ILE A 320 4.76 -11.03 8.22
CA ILE A 320 5.97 -11.79 7.87
C ILE A 320 6.21 -11.77 6.36
N ASP A 321 5.17 -12.01 5.57
CA ASP A 321 5.26 -11.94 4.10
C ASP A 321 5.69 -10.54 3.64
N ASP A 322 5.30 -9.46 4.33
CA ASP A 322 5.72 -8.10 4.04
C ASP A 322 7.18 -7.85 4.44
N ILE A 323 7.58 -8.25 5.64
CA ILE A 323 8.96 -8.10 6.11
C ILE A 323 9.92 -8.84 5.20
N LEU A 324 9.62 -10.10 4.89
CA LEU A 324 10.49 -10.95 4.07
C LEU A 324 10.53 -10.49 2.62
N GLY A 325 9.39 -10.14 2.04
CA GLY A 325 9.32 -9.63 0.68
C GLY A 325 10.10 -8.32 0.49
N TYR A 326 9.98 -7.39 1.43
CA TYR A 326 10.74 -6.13 1.38
C TYR A 326 12.23 -6.36 1.61
N ALA A 327 12.59 -7.20 2.56
CA ALA A 327 14.00 -7.54 2.82
C ALA A 327 14.67 -8.18 1.59
N PHE A 328 13.97 -9.09 0.93
CA PHE A 328 14.44 -9.69 -0.32
C PHE A 328 14.58 -8.64 -1.43
N PHE A 329 13.55 -7.80 -1.64
CA PHE A 329 13.61 -6.74 -2.63
C PHE A 329 14.83 -5.83 -2.42
N ARG A 330 15.07 -5.35 -1.19
CA ARG A 330 16.21 -4.48 -0.88
C ARG A 330 17.55 -5.16 -1.11
N ALA A 331 17.65 -6.44 -0.75
CA ALA A 331 18.86 -7.23 -1.00
C ALA A 331 19.11 -7.42 -2.50
N TYR A 332 18.07 -7.74 -3.25
CA TYR A 332 18.12 -7.90 -4.69
C TYR A 332 18.51 -6.62 -5.41
N GLU A 333 17.82 -5.52 -5.07
CA GLU A 333 18.12 -4.17 -5.58
C GLU A 333 19.57 -3.79 -5.34
N HIS A 334 20.07 -3.97 -4.12
CA HIS A 334 21.46 -3.68 -3.75
C HIS A 334 22.48 -4.43 -4.63
N VAL A 335 22.26 -5.71 -4.85
CA VAL A 335 23.15 -6.52 -5.69
C VAL A 335 23.07 -6.11 -7.16
N LEU A 336 21.88 -5.78 -7.67
CA LEU A 336 21.71 -5.29 -9.04
C LEU A 336 22.37 -3.94 -9.25
N GLU A 337 22.25 -3.01 -8.31
CA GLU A 337 22.89 -1.70 -8.36
C GLU A 337 24.42 -1.82 -8.40
N ALA A 338 24.99 -2.69 -7.55
CA ALA A 338 26.43 -2.93 -7.53
C ALA A 338 26.94 -3.57 -8.83
N ARG A 339 26.10 -4.36 -9.52
CA ARG A 339 26.47 -4.99 -10.78
C ARG A 339 26.39 -4.02 -11.98
N GLY A 340 25.55 -3.02 -11.90
CA GLY A 340 25.16 -2.17 -13.03
C GLY A 340 24.14 -2.86 -13.97
N VAL A 341 23.73 -2.13 -15.03
CA VAL A 341 22.72 -2.60 -15.99
C VAL A 341 23.22 -3.83 -16.73
N SER A 342 22.55 -4.97 -16.53
CA SER A 342 22.86 -6.22 -17.19
C SER A 342 21.69 -7.20 -17.16
N ASN A 343 21.32 -7.74 -18.31
CA ASN A 343 20.25 -8.74 -18.43
C ASN A 343 20.70 -10.18 -18.18
N THR A 344 21.99 -10.41 -17.87
CA THR A 344 22.46 -11.75 -17.54
C THR A 344 21.87 -12.23 -16.19
N PRO A 345 21.65 -13.53 -15.99
CA PRO A 345 21.29 -14.08 -14.69
C PRO A 345 22.34 -13.76 -13.62
N LEU A 346 21.94 -13.74 -12.35
CA LEU A 346 22.86 -13.61 -11.23
C LEU A 346 23.77 -14.85 -11.15
N ALA A 347 25.08 -14.65 -10.99
CA ALA A 347 26.03 -15.71 -10.68
C ALA A 347 25.73 -16.33 -9.28
N SER A 348 26.17 -17.55 -9.03
CA SER A 348 25.93 -18.26 -7.75
C SER A 348 26.33 -17.41 -6.54
N GLY A 349 27.51 -16.84 -6.53
CA GLY A 349 27.95 -15.98 -5.42
C GLY A 349 27.12 -14.72 -5.24
N GLN A 350 26.57 -14.15 -6.31
CA GLN A 350 25.64 -13.00 -6.22
C GLN A 350 24.31 -13.44 -5.62
N ARG A 351 23.78 -14.60 -5.99
CA ARG A 351 22.56 -15.17 -5.41
C ARG A 351 22.73 -15.44 -3.90
N GLU A 352 23.83 -16.05 -3.51
CA GLU A 352 24.16 -16.26 -2.09
C GLU A 352 24.26 -14.93 -1.33
N HIS A 353 24.84 -13.90 -1.95
CA HIS A 353 24.92 -12.57 -1.36
C HIS A 353 23.53 -11.92 -1.18
N VAL A 354 22.63 -12.06 -2.17
CA VAL A 354 21.21 -11.62 -2.02
C VAL A 354 20.57 -12.30 -0.80
N LEU A 355 20.74 -13.61 -0.65
CA LEU A 355 20.15 -14.36 0.47
C LEU A 355 20.72 -13.92 1.82
N HIS A 356 22.02 -13.70 1.88
CA HIS A 356 22.68 -13.21 3.10
C HIS A 356 22.15 -11.83 3.50
N LEU A 357 22.09 -10.89 2.55
CA LEU A 357 21.57 -9.55 2.78
C LEU A 357 20.08 -9.58 3.13
N ALA A 358 19.28 -10.43 2.46
CA ALA A 358 17.86 -10.55 2.75
C ALA A 358 17.60 -11.01 4.19
N ARG A 359 18.37 -11.96 4.71
CA ARG A 359 18.30 -12.37 6.12
C ARG A 359 18.65 -11.21 7.05
N LYS A 360 19.73 -10.46 6.76
CA LYS A 360 20.13 -9.30 7.53
C LYS A 360 19.01 -8.26 7.58
N TYR A 361 18.48 -7.85 6.45
CA TYR A 361 17.42 -6.84 6.35
C TYR A 361 16.09 -7.31 6.98
N ALA A 362 15.78 -8.61 6.90
CA ALA A 362 14.61 -9.17 7.57
C ALA A 362 14.72 -9.05 9.10
N ASN A 363 15.88 -9.39 9.66
CA ASN A 363 16.13 -9.25 11.11
C ASN A 363 16.06 -7.78 11.57
N GLU A 364 16.68 -6.86 10.83
CA GLU A 364 16.62 -5.42 11.13
C GLU A 364 15.17 -4.91 11.11
N ARG A 365 14.41 -5.31 10.09
CA ARG A 365 13.02 -4.92 9.94
C ARG A 365 12.11 -5.50 11.02
N PHE A 366 12.33 -6.77 11.40
CA PHE A 366 11.60 -7.39 12.50
C PHE A 366 11.95 -6.76 13.86
N ALA A 367 13.20 -6.37 14.07
CA ALA A 367 13.62 -5.62 15.27
C ALA A 367 12.90 -4.27 15.36
N ALA A 368 12.79 -3.53 14.25
CA ALA A 368 12.02 -2.27 14.21
C ALA A 368 10.52 -2.51 14.48
N TYR A 369 9.94 -3.59 13.95
CA TYR A 369 8.58 -4.00 14.25
C TYR A 369 8.39 -4.29 15.75
N ARG A 370 9.31 -5.03 16.38
CA ARG A 370 9.31 -5.31 17.84
C ARG A 370 9.20 -4.03 18.65
N VAL A 371 10.04 -3.04 18.34
CA VAL A 371 10.00 -1.72 19.00
C VAL A 371 8.62 -1.07 18.84
N SER A 372 8.09 -1.04 17.63
CA SER A 372 6.78 -0.44 17.34
C SER A 372 5.63 -1.15 18.05
N PHE A 373 5.69 -2.49 18.16
CA PHE A 373 4.69 -3.28 18.86
C PHE A 373 4.63 -2.93 20.35
N TRP A 374 5.77 -2.96 21.01
CA TRP A 374 5.82 -2.68 22.47
C TRP A 374 5.50 -1.23 22.81
N ARG A 375 5.87 -0.28 21.95
CA ARG A 375 5.48 1.13 22.10
C ARG A 375 3.98 1.32 21.91
N ALA A 376 3.37 0.67 20.90
CA ALA A 376 1.91 0.72 20.70
C ALA A 376 1.17 0.18 21.95
N ARG A 377 1.67 -0.91 22.55
CA ARG A 377 1.13 -1.44 23.82
C ARG A 377 1.27 -0.46 24.98
N GLY A 378 2.41 0.21 25.09
CA GLY A 378 2.63 1.27 26.09
C GLY A 378 1.65 2.43 25.92
N LEU A 379 1.40 2.85 24.68
CA LEU A 379 0.43 3.90 24.35
C LEU A 379 -1.01 3.47 24.63
N ALA A 380 -1.37 2.21 24.38
CA ALA A 380 -2.68 1.68 24.78
C ALA A 380 -2.91 1.79 26.29
N THR A 381 -1.88 1.46 27.08
CA THR A 381 -1.92 1.64 28.55
C THR A 381 -2.05 3.11 28.95
N ALA A 382 -1.32 4.01 28.29
CA ALA A 382 -1.39 5.45 28.55
C ALA A 382 -2.77 6.03 28.19
N LEU A 383 -3.34 5.60 27.04
CA LEU A 383 -4.70 5.97 26.64
C LEU A 383 -5.74 5.51 27.67
N ARG A 384 -5.65 4.28 28.15
CA ARG A 384 -6.54 3.76 29.19
C ARG A 384 -6.52 4.66 30.43
N ARG A 385 -5.34 5.00 30.93
CA ARG A 385 -5.18 5.93 32.07
C ARG A 385 -5.71 7.33 31.76
N CYS A 386 -5.52 7.80 30.53
CA CYS A 386 -6.01 9.11 30.11
C CYS A 386 -7.53 9.19 30.19
N VAL A 387 -8.26 8.14 29.80
CA VAL A 387 -9.72 8.12 29.77
C VAL A 387 -10.39 7.55 31.02
N GLU A 388 -9.61 7.28 32.08
CA GLU A 388 -10.17 6.91 33.37
C GLU A 388 -11.08 8.00 33.96
N GLY A 389 -12.18 7.55 34.60
CA GLY A 389 -13.20 8.44 35.18
C GLY A 389 -14.28 8.83 34.17
N SER A 390 -15.11 9.81 34.58
CA SER A 390 -16.32 10.22 33.82
C SER A 390 -16.12 11.40 32.89
N TRP A 391 -14.91 11.97 32.81
CA TRP A 391 -14.67 13.20 32.05
C TRP A 391 -15.00 13.03 30.55
N LEU A 392 -14.70 11.86 29.95
CA LEU A 392 -14.97 11.61 28.53
C LEU A 392 -16.47 11.56 28.26
N SER A 393 -17.24 10.87 29.09
CA SER A 393 -18.71 10.85 28.96
C SER A 393 -19.33 12.20 29.24
N SER A 394 -18.77 12.99 30.16
CA SER A 394 -19.21 14.36 30.42
C SER A 394 -18.91 15.31 29.28
N LEU A 395 -17.75 15.13 28.60
CA LEU A 395 -17.31 16.01 27.51
C LEU A 395 -17.95 15.67 26.16
N ALA A 396 -18.01 14.38 25.82
CA ALA A 396 -18.38 13.90 24.46
C ALA A 396 -19.62 12.97 24.45
N GLY A 397 -20.18 12.68 25.61
CA GLY A 397 -21.36 11.83 25.78
C GLY A 397 -21.04 10.34 26.02
N GLN A 398 -22.04 9.61 26.50
CA GLN A 398 -21.90 8.20 26.89
C GLN A 398 -21.49 7.30 25.73
N THR A 399 -22.05 7.48 24.55
CA THR A 399 -21.71 6.69 23.34
C THR A 399 -20.24 6.80 22.98
N ALA A 400 -19.64 8.00 23.06
CA ALA A 400 -18.21 8.18 22.80
C ALA A 400 -17.35 7.45 23.84
N SER A 401 -17.79 7.45 25.12
CA SER A 401 -17.10 6.70 26.17
C SER A 401 -17.12 5.18 25.89
N GLU A 402 -18.26 4.63 25.49
CA GLU A 402 -18.42 3.21 25.16
C GLU A 402 -17.59 2.81 23.93
N GLN A 403 -17.59 3.62 22.89
CA GLN A 403 -16.75 3.41 21.69
C GLN A 403 -15.25 3.42 22.06
N MET A 404 -14.83 4.35 22.93
CA MET A 404 -13.44 4.38 23.39
C MET A 404 -13.08 3.12 24.19
N GLN A 405 -13.97 2.60 25.05
CA GLN A 405 -13.73 1.37 25.79
C GLN A 405 -13.63 0.17 24.85
N SER A 406 -14.48 0.09 23.83
CA SER A 406 -14.40 -0.93 22.77
C SER A 406 -13.05 -0.88 22.04
N PHE A 407 -12.64 0.31 21.62
CA PHE A 407 -11.34 0.52 20.97
C PHE A 407 -10.16 0.10 21.85
N LEU A 408 -10.18 0.44 23.14
CA LEU A 408 -9.14 0.03 24.09
C LEU A 408 -9.08 -1.49 24.28
N ALA A 409 -10.24 -2.16 24.33
CA ALA A 409 -10.30 -3.62 24.39
C ALA A 409 -9.68 -4.27 23.13
N ALA A 410 -9.98 -3.71 21.95
CA ALA A 410 -9.39 -4.16 20.69
C ALA A 410 -7.87 -3.92 20.63
N LEU A 411 -7.36 -2.80 21.18
CA LEU A 411 -5.92 -2.54 21.32
C LEU A 411 -5.24 -3.57 22.22
N ASP A 412 -5.83 -3.87 23.38
CA ASP A 412 -5.28 -4.87 24.30
C ASP A 412 -5.20 -6.26 23.65
N ALA A 413 -6.23 -6.67 22.94
CA ALA A 413 -6.23 -7.92 22.20
C ALA A 413 -5.15 -7.94 21.11
N ARG A 414 -5.03 -6.86 20.32
CA ARG A 414 -4.08 -6.78 19.21
C ARG A 414 -2.63 -6.73 19.67
N PHE A 415 -2.35 -6.06 20.79
CA PHE A 415 -0.99 -5.88 21.31
C PHE A 415 -0.73 -6.74 22.58
N ALA A 416 -1.45 -7.83 22.74
CA ALA A 416 -1.19 -8.78 23.81
C ALA A 416 0.17 -9.48 23.62
N SER A 417 0.84 -9.83 24.74
CA SER A 417 2.18 -10.42 24.69
C SER A 417 2.22 -11.74 23.92
N HIS A 418 1.17 -12.56 24.02
CA HIS A 418 1.09 -13.83 23.30
C HIS A 418 1.01 -13.62 21.78
N VAL A 419 0.33 -12.57 21.30
CA VAL A 419 0.27 -12.21 19.88
C VAL A 419 1.67 -11.92 19.35
N PHE A 420 2.47 -11.15 20.08
CA PHE A 420 3.86 -10.91 19.69
C PHE A 420 4.67 -12.22 19.67
N GLY A 421 4.53 -13.08 20.69
CA GLY A 421 5.23 -14.36 20.74
C GLY A 421 4.86 -15.29 19.58
N ASP A 422 3.59 -15.28 19.12
CA ASP A 422 3.17 -16.03 17.94
C ASP A 422 3.82 -15.49 16.65
N GLN A 423 3.88 -14.16 16.51
CA GLN A 423 4.54 -13.51 15.38
C GLN A 423 6.05 -13.75 15.38
N GLU A 424 6.71 -13.72 16.54
CA GLU A 424 8.14 -14.01 16.69
C GLU A 424 8.43 -15.46 16.29
N ARG A 425 7.69 -16.44 16.80
CA ARG A 425 7.82 -17.86 16.40
C ARG A 425 7.59 -18.08 14.92
N ALA A 426 6.59 -17.41 14.34
CA ALA A 426 6.32 -17.49 12.91
C ALA A 426 7.46 -16.88 12.05
N PHE A 427 8.06 -15.78 12.53
CA PHE A 427 9.20 -15.14 11.89
C PHE A 427 10.45 -16.04 11.94
N ASP A 428 10.80 -16.55 13.14
CA ASP A 428 11.94 -17.45 13.31
C ASP A 428 11.76 -18.75 12.50
N GLY A 429 10.55 -19.29 12.47
CA GLY A 429 10.21 -20.42 11.64
C GLY A 429 10.35 -20.15 10.13
N ALA A 430 10.10 -18.92 9.70
CA ALA A 430 10.24 -18.51 8.31
C ALA A 430 11.72 -18.28 7.90
N LEU A 431 12.58 -17.86 8.85
CA LEU A 431 14.01 -17.65 8.61
C LEU A 431 14.88 -18.91 8.84
N GLY A 432 14.32 -19.97 9.45
CA GLY A 432 15.02 -21.21 9.77
C GLY A 432 15.61 -21.91 8.52
N GLU A 433 16.39 -22.97 8.73
CA GLU A 433 17.08 -23.74 7.67
C GLU A 433 16.15 -24.07 6.50
N GLY A 434 16.55 -23.66 5.29
CA GLY A 434 15.78 -23.78 4.05
C GLY A 434 14.77 -22.64 3.76
N GLY A 435 14.57 -21.69 4.67
CA GLY A 435 13.56 -20.64 4.50
C GLY A 435 13.80 -19.71 3.31
N PHE A 436 15.02 -19.22 3.12
CA PHE A 436 15.39 -18.37 1.98
C PHE A 436 16.16 -19.11 0.88
N ALA A 437 16.67 -20.32 1.14
CA ALA A 437 17.64 -20.97 0.26
C ALA A 437 17.04 -21.60 -1.00
N ALA A 438 15.77 -21.94 -1.01
CA ALA A 438 15.23 -22.91 -1.96
C ALA A 438 14.74 -22.35 -3.31
N HIS A 439 14.74 -21.03 -3.56
CA HIS A 439 13.94 -20.49 -4.66
C HIS A 439 14.55 -19.37 -5.51
N LEU A 440 15.87 -19.22 -5.53
CA LEU A 440 16.55 -18.39 -6.52
C LEU A 440 16.93 -19.17 -7.79
N ASP A 441 16.68 -20.47 -7.82
CA ASP A 441 17.04 -21.34 -8.95
C ASP A 441 15.90 -21.47 -9.98
N GLU A 442 14.72 -20.99 -9.66
CA GLU A 442 13.58 -20.86 -10.58
C GLU A 442 13.41 -19.40 -11.06
#